data_d05018d4174ecdec945215961096b9c2
#
_entry.id   d05018d4174ecdec945215961096b9c2
#
_cell.length_a   1.000
_cell.length_b   1.000
_cell.length_c   1.000
_cell.angle_alpha   90.00
_cell.angle_beta   90.00
_cell.angle_gamma   90.00
#
_symmetry.space_group_name_H-M   'P 1'
#
loop_
_entity.id
_entity.type
_entity.pdbx_description
1 polymer ?
#
loop_
_entity_poly.entity_id
_entity_poly.type
_entity_poly.pdbx_seq_one_letter_code
_entity_poly.pdbx_strand_id
1 'polypeptide(L)'
;MSKTPLEEIGEPLYYIAGNAAEAGFPTPQNPHGQSLRTWVRSLGGMQKEALVVNAATGTAWRFACDEGAHLGGHNKAPNPLTYLSAGMIASYMNEVVALAEQRQIELRDLELVLENRYYREGDFRKGTMSSGALPPELTVNCEAD
;
A
#
# COMPACT_ATOMS: atom_id res chain seq x y z
N MET A 1 19.47 -20.07 -11.85
CA MET A 1 18.21 -19.39 -12.18
C MET A 1 18.53 -17.99 -12.68
N SER A 2 17.91 -17.51 -13.76
CA SER A 2 18.08 -16.13 -14.21
C SER A 2 17.46 -15.18 -13.16
N LYS A 3 18.06 -14.00 -13.01
CA LYS A 3 17.49 -12.97 -12.12
C LYS A 3 16.15 -12.48 -12.67
N THR A 4 15.23 -12.11 -11.78
CA THR A 4 13.99 -11.43 -12.15
C THR A 4 14.26 -9.96 -12.45
N PRO A 5 13.35 -9.24 -13.15
CA PRO A 5 13.55 -7.81 -13.44
C PRO A 5 13.84 -6.96 -12.20
N LEU A 6 13.19 -7.20 -11.07
CA LEU A 6 13.47 -6.47 -9.82
C LEU A 6 14.88 -6.77 -9.27
N GLU A 7 15.33 -8.00 -9.37
CA GLU A 7 16.70 -8.38 -8.96
C GLU A 7 17.77 -7.82 -9.91
N GLU A 8 17.44 -7.65 -11.20
CA GLU A 8 18.33 -7.02 -12.19
C GLU A 8 18.46 -5.51 -11.97
N ILE A 9 17.37 -4.83 -11.62
CA ILE A 9 17.37 -3.39 -11.27
C ILE A 9 18.23 -3.16 -10.02
N GLY A 10 18.16 -4.03 -9.01
CA GLY A 10 19.00 -3.99 -7.82
C GLY A 10 18.74 -2.82 -6.86
N GLU A 11 17.63 -2.12 -7.03
CA GLU A 11 17.25 -0.99 -6.17
C GLU A 11 16.41 -1.45 -4.97
N PRO A 12 16.38 -0.65 -3.88
CA PRO A 12 15.49 -0.91 -2.74
C PRO A 12 14.03 -1.05 -3.17
N LEU A 13 13.25 -1.85 -2.44
CA LEU A 13 11.84 -2.10 -2.76
C LEU A 13 10.96 -0.84 -2.66
N TYR A 14 11.37 0.13 -1.83
CA TYR A 14 10.77 1.46 -1.74
C TYR A 14 11.83 2.50 -1.33
N TYR A 15 11.72 3.71 -1.85
CA TYR A 15 12.58 4.84 -1.48
C TYR A 15 11.98 6.16 -1.96
N ILE A 16 12.51 7.27 -1.44
CA ILE A 16 12.19 8.61 -1.94
C ILE A 16 12.90 8.82 -3.28
N ALA A 17 12.12 8.95 -4.34
CA ALA A 17 12.62 9.17 -5.71
C ALA A 17 12.83 10.66 -6.06
N GLY A 18 12.74 11.55 -5.08
CA GLY A 18 12.87 12.98 -5.25
C GLY A 18 11.57 13.74 -4.97
N ASN A 19 11.42 14.90 -5.59
CA ASN A 19 10.19 15.67 -5.54
C ASN A 19 9.33 15.46 -6.81
N ALA A 20 8.11 16.00 -6.80
CA ALA A 20 7.17 15.84 -7.89
C ALA A 20 7.69 16.37 -9.26
N ALA A 21 8.48 17.44 -9.24
CA ALA A 21 9.04 18.02 -10.45
C ALA A 21 10.17 17.14 -11.03
N GLU A 22 11.03 16.61 -10.17
CA GLU A 22 12.11 15.67 -10.55
C GLU A 22 11.55 14.35 -11.09
N ALA A 23 10.43 13.90 -10.52
CA ALA A 23 9.72 12.72 -10.98
C ALA A 23 8.99 12.92 -12.32
N GLY A 24 8.93 14.14 -12.85
CA GLY A 24 8.25 14.46 -14.10
C GLY A 24 6.72 14.41 -14.02
N PHE A 25 6.15 14.41 -12.81
CA PHE A 25 4.71 14.37 -12.59
C PHE A 25 4.20 15.71 -12.08
N PRO A 26 3.23 16.33 -12.76
CA PRO A 26 2.56 17.49 -12.20
C PRO A 26 1.80 17.08 -10.94
N THR A 27 2.00 17.83 -9.88
CA THR A 27 1.30 17.63 -8.60
C THR A 27 -0.21 17.83 -8.81
N PRO A 28 -1.06 16.89 -8.40
CA PRO A 28 -2.50 17.08 -8.50
C PRO A 28 -2.93 18.24 -7.60
N GLN A 29 -3.78 19.12 -8.13
CA GLN A 29 -4.32 20.23 -7.35
C GLN A 29 -5.52 19.76 -6.54
N ASN A 30 -5.49 20.00 -5.24
CA ASN A 30 -6.64 19.81 -4.36
C ASN A 30 -6.65 20.88 -3.28
N PRO A 31 -7.56 21.87 -3.37
CA PRO A 31 -7.64 22.95 -2.38
C PRO A 31 -8.18 22.48 -1.02
N HIS A 32 -8.76 21.27 -0.94
CA HIS A 32 -9.47 20.78 0.24
C HIS A 32 -8.99 19.37 0.65
N GLY A 33 -7.70 19.22 0.98
CA GLY A 33 -7.16 17.96 1.48
C GLY A 33 -5.95 17.42 0.72
N GLN A 34 -5.70 16.13 0.85
CA GLN A 34 -4.58 15.48 0.19
C GLN A 34 -4.95 14.99 -1.21
N SER A 35 -4.00 15.08 -2.12
CA SER A 35 -4.07 14.44 -3.43
C SER A 35 -2.83 13.60 -3.66
N LEU A 36 -3.05 12.42 -4.19
CA LEU A 36 -2.01 11.51 -4.60
C LEU A 36 -2.13 11.26 -6.11
N ARG A 37 -1.00 11.25 -6.80
CA ARG A 37 -0.92 10.77 -8.17
C ARG A 37 -0.01 9.57 -8.22
N THR A 38 -0.52 8.49 -8.77
CA THR A 38 0.21 7.24 -8.90
C THR A 38 0.39 6.88 -10.37
N TRP A 39 1.60 6.52 -10.72
CA TRP A 39 1.97 5.96 -12.00
C TRP A 39 2.55 4.56 -11.78
N VAL A 40 2.21 3.62 -12.65
CA VAL A 40 2.67 2.23 -12.55
C VAL A 40 3.13 1.76 -13.93
N ARG A 41 4.25 1.06 -13.97
CA ARG A 41 4.69 0.32 -15.16
C ARG A 41 4.94 -1.14 -14.85
N SER A 42 4.70 -2.00 -15.83
CA SER A 42 5.12 -3.39 -15.78
C SER A 42 6.61 -3.51 -16.03
N LEU A 43 7.27 -4.34 -15.26
CA LEU A 43 8.68 -4.70 -15.44
C LEU A 43 8.80 -6.06 -16.16
N GLY A 44 7.71 -6.82 -16.25
CA GLY A 44 7.64 -8.14 -16.83
C GLY A 44 7.08 -9.16 -15.84
N GLY A 45 6.38 -10.19 -16.35
CA GLY A 45 5.61 -11.11 -15.50
C GLY A 45 4.61 -10.36 -14.62
N MET A 46 4.63 -10.61 -13.32
CA MET A 46 3.79 -9.92 -12.33
C MET A 46 4.53 -8.81 -11.57
N GLN A 47 5.77 -8.49 -11.97
CA GLN A 47 6.56 -7.43 -11.34
C GLN A 47 6.22 -6.06 -11.90
N LYS A 48 6.12 -5.09 -11.00
CA LYS A 48 5.68 -3.72 -11.28
C LYS A 48 6.54 -2.73 -10.49
N GLU A 49 6.65 -1.54 -11.03
CA GLU A 49 7.18 -0.36 -10.33
C GLU A 49 6.10 0.70 -10.29
N ALA A 50 5.89 1.29 -9.14
CA ALA A 50 4.98 2.40 -8.96
C ALA A 50 5.74 3.64 -8.49
N LEU A 51 5.31 4.81 -8.96
CA LEU A 51 5.72 6.10 -8.46
C LEU A 51 4.49 6.83 -7.91
N VAL A 52 4.56 7.26 -6.66
CA VAL A 52 3.47 7.92 -5.96
C VAL A 52 3.93 9.31 -5.54
N VAL A 53 3.26 10.33 -6.05
CA VAL A 53 3.49 11.73 -5.67
C VAL A 53 2.40 12.18 -4.72
N ASN A 54 2.82 12.69 -3.56
CA ASN A 54 1.94 13.32 -2.59
C ASN A 54 1.94 14.84 -2.79
N ALA A 55 0.79 15.41 -3.08
CA ALA A 55 0.65 16.85 -3.31
C ALA A 55 0.96 17.71 -2.08
N ALA A 56 0.61 17.21 -0.88
CA ALA A 56 0.79 17.97 0.35
C ALA A 56 2.27 18.10 0.75
N THR A 57 3.08 17.08 0.48
CA THR A 57 4.51 17.06 0.83
C THR A 57 5.41 17.38 -0.36
N GLY A 58 4.90 17.32 -1.58
CA GLY A 58 5.68 17.42 -2.81
C GLY A 58 6.63 16.24 -3.04
N THR A 59 6.56 15.20 -2.22
CA THR A 59 7.48 14.06 -2.26
C THR A 59 7.00 13.00 -3.24
N ALA A 60 7.92 12.45 -4.02
CA ALA A 60 7.71 11.30 -4.87
C ALA A 60 8.33 10.05 -4.22
N TRP A 61 7.53 9.01 -4.08
CA TRP A 61 7.95 7.70 -3.57
C TRP A 61 7.92 6.65 -4.66
N ARG A 62 8.99 5.88 -4.74
CA ARG A 62 9.05 4.68 -5.58
C ARG A 62 8.72 3.44 -4.76
N PHE A 63 7.93 2.53 -5.34
CA PHE A 63 7.59 1.23 -4.77
C PHE A 63 7.79 0.13 -5.80
N ALA A 64 8.40 -0.98 -5.40
CA ALA A 64 8.38 -2.22 -6.16
C ALA A 64 7.21 -3.10 -5.71
N CYS A 65 6.63 -3.84 -6.64
CA CYS A 65 5.52 -4.74 -6.37
C CYS A 65 5.68 -6.04 -7.16
N ASP A 66 5.37 -7.17 -6.54
CA ASP A 66 5.35 -8.49 -7.16
C ASP A 66 4.18 -9.31 -6.62
N GLU A 67 3.86 -10.41 -7.25
CA GLU A 67 2.86 -11.35 -6.76
C GLU A 67 3.52 -12.64 -6.27
N GLY A 68 2.77 -13.42 -5.51
CA GLY A 68 3.19 -14.76 -5.14
C GLY A 68 3.15 -15.74 -6.32
N ALA A 69 3.80 -16.89 -6.19
CA ALA A 69 3.88 -17.90 -7.24
C ALA A 69 2.50 -18.40 -7.70
N HIS A 70 1.50 -18.41 -6.82
CA HIS A 70 0.12 -18.80 -7.14
C HIS A 70 -0.59 -17.86 -8.13
N LEU A 71 -0.08 -16.64 -8.31
CA LEU A 71 -0.53 -15.66 -9.30
C LEU A 71 0.49 -15.42 -10.42
N GLY A 72 1.51 -16.28 -10.53
CA GLY A 72 2.54 -16.17 -11.57
C GLY A 72 3.65 -15.17 -11.25
N GLY A 73 3.75 -14.72 -10.01
CA GLY A 73 4.84 -13.88 -9.52
C GLY A 73 5.99 -14.69 -8.93
N HIS A 74 6.99 -14.00 -8.39
CA HIS A 74 8.21 -14.57 -7.82
C HIS A 74 8.40 -14.24 -6.34
N ASN A 75 7.45 -13.52 -5.74
CA ASN A 75 7.50 -13.07 -4.34
C ASN A 75 8.79 -12.29 -4.00
N LYS A 76 9.20 -11.38 -4.88
CA LYS A 76 10.40 -10.55 -4.73
C LYS A 76 10.13 -9.17 -4.12
N ALA A 77 8.85 -8.80 -4.01
CA ALA A 77 8.39 -7.56 -3.39
C ALA A 77 7.01 -7.77 -2.78
N PRO A 78 6.55 -6.87 -1.86
CA PRO A 78 5.19 -6.90 -1.38
C PRO A 78 4.17 -6.85 -2.52
N ASN A 79 3.08 -7.61 -2.40
CA ASN A 79 2.01 -7.56 -3.37
C ASN A 79 1.08 -6.35 -3.13
N PRO A 80 0.18 -6.00 -4.06
CA PRO A 80 -0.72 -4.85 -3.93
C PRO A 80 -1.57 -4.88 -2.66
N LEU A 81 -2.07 -6.05 -2.25
CA LEU A 81 -2.89 -6.19 -1.03
C LEU A 81 -2.08 -5.97 0.26
N THR A 82 -0.79 -6.32 0.25
CA THR A 82 0.12 -6.04 1.37
C THR A 82 0.28 -4.54 1.58
N TYR A 83 0.49 -3.77 0.50
CA TYR A 83 0.57 -2.30 0.58
C TYR A 83 -0.75 -1.68 1.04
N LEU A 84 -1.89 -2.17 0.50
CA LEU A 84 -3.20 -1.70 0.90
C LEU A 84 -3.45 -1.94 2.41
N SER A 85 -3.17 -3.14 2.91
CA SER A 85 -3.36 -3.50 4.31
C SER A 85 -2.45 -2.68 5.24
N ALA A 86 -1.19 -2.49 4.87
CA ALA A 86 -0.26 -1.65 5.63
C ALA A 86 -0.72 -0.19 5.68
N GLY A 87 -1.20 0.36 4.57
CA GLY A 87 -1.75 1.71 4.52
C GLY A 87 -3.02 1.87 5.36
N MET A 88 -3.92 0.88 5.31
CA MET A 88 -5.16 0.88 6.10
C MET A 88 -4.88 0.90 7.59
N ILE A 89 -4.03 0.00 8.10
CA ILE A 89 -3.75 -0.07 9.54
C ILE A 89 -3.00 1.16 10.04
N ALA A 90 -2.09 1.70 9.23
CA ALA A 90 -1.41 2.96 9.55
C ALA A 90 -2.40 4.15 9.65
N SER A 91 -3.39 4.19 8.76
CA SER A 91 -4.46 5.20 8.83
C SER A 91 -5.33 5.03 10.08
N TYR A 92 -5.73 3.79 10.41
CA TYR A 92 -6.48 3.53 11.65
C TYR A 92 -5.70 3.91 12.90
N MET A 93 -4.38 3.66 12.93
CA MET A 93 -3.51 4.10 14.02
C MET A 93 -3.58 5.61 14.23
N ASN A 94 -3.51 6.39 13.15
CA ASN A 94 -3.62 7.85 13.23
C ASN A 94 -4.96 8.30 13.81
N GLU A 95 -6.08 7.66 13.40
CA GLU A 95 -7.41 7.98 13.91
C GLU A 95 -7.57 7.64 15.39
N VAL A 96 -7.03 6.50 15.84
CA VAL A 96 -7.05 6.10 17.26
C VAL A 96 -6.28 7.09 18.10
N VAL A 97 -5.07 7.47 17.67
CA VAL A 97 -4.24 8.47 18.37
C VAL A 97 -4.94 9.83 18.42
N ALA A 98 -5.46 10.30 17.30
CA ALA A 98 -6.16 11.59 17.24
C ALA A 98 -7.41 11.61 18.15
N LEU A 99 -8.16 10.50 18.18
CA LEU A 99 -9.31 10.38 19.08
C LEU A 99 -8.90 10.41 20.56
N ALA A 100 -7.84 9.70 20.91
CA ALA A 100 -7.31 9.68 22.28
C ALA A 100 -6.85 11.08 22.72
N GLU A 101 -6.10 11.77 21.86
CA GLU A 101 -5.68 13.17 22.11
C GLU A 101 -6.90 14.09 22.32
N GLN A 102 -7.91 13.99 21.45
CA GLN A 102 -9.14 14.79 21.58
C GLN A 102 -9.88 14.51 22.89
N ARG A 103 -9.83 13.28 23.38
CA ARG A 103 -10.48 12.84 24.63
C ARG A 103 -9.59 12.99 25.86
N GLN A 104 -8.36 13.47 25.69
CA GLN A 104 -7.35 13.59 26.75
C GLN A 104 -7.06 12.26 27.45
N ILE A 105 -7.06 11.18 26.68
CA ILE A 105 -6.69 9.82 27.11
C ILE A 105 -5.23 9.61 26.78
N GLU A 106 -4.43 9.27 27.77
CA GLU A 106 -3.04 8.83 27.56
C GLU A 106 -3.02 7.37 27.14
N LEU A 107 -2.50 7.09 25.94
CA LEU A 107 -2.33 5.74 25.42
C LEU A 107 -0.89 5.31 25.58
N ARG A 108 -0.67 4.10 26.14
CA ARG A 108 0.61 3.44 26.25
C ARG A 108 0.56 2.08 25.57
N ASP A 109 1.67 1.64 25.01
CA ASP A 109 1.84 0.34 24.35
C ASP A 109 0.76 0.04 23.30
N LEU A 110 0.39 1.08 22.54
CA LEU A 110 -0.64 0.98 21.50
C LEU A 110 -0.19 0.08 20.35
N GLU A 111 -0.90 -1.02 20.16
CA GLU A 111 -0.77 -1.95 19.06
C GLU A 111 -2.11 -2.13 18.35
N LEU A 112 -2.09 -2.15 17.03
CA LEU A 112 -3.24 -2.48 16.20
C LEU A 112 -2.95 -3.74 15.39
N VAL A 113 -3.93 -4.65 15.35
CA VAL A 113 -3.90 -5.81 14.47
C VAL A 113 -5.10 -5.74 13.53
N LEU A 114 -4.85 -5.80 12.22
CA LEU A 114 -5.87 -5.74 11.18
C LEU A 114 -5.88 -7.04 10.38
N GLU A 115 -7.01 -7.75 10.38
CA GLU A 115 -7.24 -8.90 9.54
C GLU A 115 -8.10 -8.51 8.34
N ASN A 116 -7.56 -8.60 7.13
CA ASN A 116 -8.25 -8.43 5.87
C ASN A 116 -8.42 -9.78 5.19
N ARG A 117 -9.65 -10.13 4.78
CA ARG A 117 -9.95 -11.38 4.10
C ARG A 117 -10.57 -11.09 2.74
N TYR A 118 -9.96 -11.68 1.70
CA TYR A 118 -10.38 -11.52 0.31
C TYR A 118 -10.78 -12.87 -0.25
N TYR A 119 -11.78 -12.88 -1.12
CA TYR A 119 -12.25 -14.12 -1.76
C TYR A 119 -12.42 -13.93 -3.27
N ARG A 120 -12.41 -15.04 -3.97
CA ARG A 120 -12.77 -15.15 -5.39
C ARG A 120 -13.77 -16.25 -5.56
N GLU A 121 -14.76 -16.02 -6.40
CA GLU A 121 -15.81 -16.96 -6.74
C GLU A 121 -16.00 -17.02 -8.25
N GLY A 122 -16.50 -18.16 -8.76
CA GLY A 122 -16.80 -18.33 -10.17
C GLY A 122 -15.69 -19.03 -10.96
N ASP A 123 -15.83 -18.96 -12.28
CA ASP A 123 -14.95 -19.63 -13.23
C ASP A 123 -14.41 -18.62 -14.25
N PHE A 124 -13.08 -18.50 -14.28
CA PHE A 124 -12.39 -17.58 -15.20
C PHE A 124 -12.70 -17.91 -16.68
N ARG A 125 -12.75 -19.21 -17.04
CA ARG A 125 -13.00 -19.66 -18.41
C ARG A 125 -14.42 -19.33 -18.89
N LYS A 126 -15.37 -19.26 -17.95
CA LYS A 126 -16.77 -18.92 -18.22
C LYS A 126 -17.04 -17.42 -18.11
N GLY A 127 -16.04 -16.61 -17.72
CA GLY A 127 -16.22 -15.19 -17.51
C GLY A 127 -17.12 -14.84 -16.32
N THR A 128 -17.31 -15.77 -15.38
CA THR A 128 -18.16 -15.58 -14.19
C THR A 128 -17.35 -15.26 -12.93
N MET A 129 -16.05 -15.00 -13.08
CA MET A 129 -15.19 -14.68 -11.95
C MET A 129 -15.64 -13.40 -11.28
N SER A 130 -15.87 -13.44 -9.98
CA SER A 130 -16.05 -12.28 -9.10
C SER A 130 -15.07 -12.34 -7.95
N SER A 131 -14.79 -11.21 -7.35
CA SER A 131 -13.96 -11.11 -6.15
C SER A 131 -14.55 -10.10 -5.19
N GLY A 132 -14.29 -10.29 -3.91
CA GLY A 132 -14.75 -9.40 -2.88
C GLY A 132 -13.86 -9.45 -1.64
N ALA A 133 -14.26 -8.69 -0.63
CA ALA A 133 -13.65 -8.70 0.68
C ALA A 133 -14.73 -8.92 1.75
N LEU A 134 -14.39 -9.62 2.80
CA LEU A 134 -15.16 -9.63 4.03
C LEU A 134 -14.89 -8.33 4.80
N PRO A 135 -15.78 -7.93 5.72
CA PRO A 135 -15.48 -6.83 6.63
C PRO A 135 -14.14 -7.06 7.35
N PRO A 136 -13.28 -6.04 7.43
CA PRO A 136 -12.02 -6.17 8.15
C PRO A 136 -12.29 -6.31 9.65
N GLU A 137 -11.44 -7.08 10.34
CA GLU A 137 -11.44 -7.18 11.79
C GLU A 137 -10.25 -6.39 12.34
N LEU A 138 -10.54 -5.44 13.22
CA LEU A 138 -9.53 -4.60 13.87
C LEU A 138 -9.49 -4.91 15.37
N THR A 139 -8.31 -5.27 15.86
CA THR A 139 -8.04 -5.40 17.29
C THR A 139 -7.15 -4.25 17.74
N VAL A 140 -7.51 -3.62 18.85
CA VAL A 140 -6.74 -2.54 19.48
C VAL A 140 -6.28 -3.03 20.85
N ASN A 141 -4.97 -3.09 21.04
CA ASN A 141 -4.35 -3.41 22.32
C ASN A 141 -3.64 -2.15 22.82
N CYS A 142 -3.95 -1.71 24.03
CA CYS A 142 -3.29 -0.57 24.66
C CYS A 142 -3.52 -0.56 26.17
N GLU A 143 -2.67 0.15 26.90
CA GLU A 143 -2.97 0.65 28.23
C GLU A 143 -3.48 2.08 28.11
N ALA A 144 -4.54 2.42 28.85
CA ALA A 144 -5.16 3.74 28.84
C ALA A 144 -5.46 4.24 30.26
N ASP A 145 -5.14 5.50 30.52
CA ASP A 145 -5.46 6.24 31.76
C ASP A 145 -6.39 7.42 31.45
#